data_69a0b4fa6aca79798585eb84b961ce17
#
_entry.id   69a0b4fa6aca79798585eb84b961ce17
#
_cell.length_a   1.000
_cell.length_b   1.000
_cell.length_c   1.000
_cell.angle_alpha   90.00
_cell.angle_beta   90.00
_cell.angle_gamma   90.00
#
_symmetry.space_group_name_H-M   'P 1'
#
loop_
_entity.id
_entity.type
_entity.pdbx_description
1 polymer ?
#
loop_
_entity_poly.entity_id
_entity_poly.type
_entity_poly.pdbx_seq_one_letter_code
_entity_poly.pdbx_strand_id
1 'polypeptide(L)'
;MQLITSLDIGNEEIKVIVASAFDNKCNVLASTSIRSSGIKKNTIYNEKKLRESVKLAILKTEEKIGMKIKEVILLIPSNTAKMTIETGLVDIKDNIVRGSDIKRVLADAKKDTFDDTRELVSVLPISFTVDDNISVSNPIGEEGNKLFVKAVVSTSLKSEIYPLISIVSSLGISIVDIVHKSQADYYTVSNNSLDRKLGCVINMGGDVTTVSIFNKGIMIKNSYIPLGSSSVDKDISFVYKVDIKTARHLKETFALAVPRYADKYDSIDVVTLENKSITVTQSEISKVIESRLNEILKLAKNEINCLTKREISYIIVVGGISELAGFNYIVEDVLSRNASCLDMQQMGARHNKYTSAFGAIKYFYKKCLLTEEDISMFPQDVVETFLSPKKRNTGSENIVSKFLHHFYD
;
A
#
# COMPACT_ATOMS: atom_id res chain seq x y z
N MET A 1 -4.51 -22.86 1.51
CA MET A 1 -4.84 -21.58 0.81
C MET A 1 -5.47 -20.64 1.82
N GLN A 2 -4.99 -19.41 1.89
CA GLN A 2 -5.49 -18.38 2.80
C GLN A 2 -6.28 -17.33 1.99
N LEU A 3 -7.43 -16.89 2.49
CA LEU A 3 -8.15 -15.72 1.97
C LEU A 3 -7.87 -14.52 2.87
N ILE A 4 -7.34 -13.47 2.30
CA ILE A 4 -6.82 -12.31 3.03
C ILE A 4 -7.49 -11.05 2.49
N THR A 5 -7.93 -10.17 3.41
CA THR A 5 -8.54 -8.87 3.08
C THR A 5 -7.68 -7.74 3.59
N SER A 6 -7.41 -6.75 2.75
CA SER A 6 -6.74 -5.49 3.13
C SER A 6 -7.67 -4.30 2.97
N LEU A 7 -7.55 -3.34 3.90
CA LEU A 7 -8.29 -2.08 3.91
C LEU A 7 -7.33 -0.89 3.96
N ASP A 8 -7.26 -0.12 2.87
CA ASP A 8 -6.51 1.13 2.77
C ASP A 8 -7.47 2.33 2.85
N ILE A 9 -7.45 3.04 3.98
CA ILE A 9 -8.20 4.28 4.16
C ILE A 9 -7.30 5.43 3.70
N GLY A 10 -7.49 5.88 2.46
CA GLY A 10 -6.75 6.99 1.86
C GLY A 10 -7.50 8.32 1.94
N ASN A 11 -6.78 9.42 1.67
CA ASN A 11 -7.37 10.77 1.66
C ASN A 11 -8.38 10.97 0.50
N GLU A 12 -8.08 10.40 -0.67
CA GLU A 12 -8.91 10.52 -1.88
C GLU A 12 -9.81 9.31 -2.08
N GLU A 13 -9.30 8.10 -1.81
CA GLU A 13 -10.00 6.85 -2.03
C GLU A 13 -9.76 5.87 -0.90
N ILE A 14 -10.80 5.12 -0.56
CA ILE A 14 -10.74 3.93 0.29
C ILE A 14 -10.67 2.73 -0.65
N LYS A 15 -9.70 1.85 -0.42
CA LYS A 15 -9.50 0.66 -1.23
C LYS A 15 -9.59 -0.58 -0.37
N VAL A 16 -10.26 -1.58 -0.91
CA VAL A 16 -10.38 -2.91 -0.32
C VAL A 16 -9.93 -3.92 -1.36
N ILE A 17 -9.05 -4.83 -0.96
CA ILE A 17 -8.66 -5.98 -1.79
C ILE A 17 -8.91 -7.25 -1.00
N VAL A 18 -9.53 -8.22 -1.66
CA VAL A 18 -9.59 -9.60 -1.20
C VAL A 18 -8.76 -10.44 -2.15
N ALA A 19 -7.86 -11.24 -1.62
CA ALA A 19 -7.00 -12.11 -2.41
C ALA A 19 -6.87 -13.49 -1.79
N SER A 20 -6.62 -14.49 -2.64
CA SER A 20 -6.15 -15.80 -2.20
C SER A 20 -4.63 -15.82 -2.19
N ALA A 21 -4.04 -16.42 -1.17
CA ALA A 21 -2.61 -16.62 -1.03
C ALA A 21 -2.29 -18.09 -0.88
N PHE A 22 -1.45 -18.60 -1.77
CA PHE A 22 -1.03 -20.01 -1.79
C PHE A 22 0.25 -20.13 -2.62
N ASP A 23 1.16 -21.02 -2.20
CA ASP A 23 2.41 -21.34 -2.92
C ASP A 23 3.20 -20.08 -3.34
N ASN A 24 3.42 -19.17 -2.38
CA ASN A 24 4.11 -17.87 -2.60
C ASN A 24 3.45 -16.94 -3.64
N LYS A 25 2.22 -17.22 -4.06
CA LYS A 25 1.46 -16.39 -4.99
C LYS A 25 0.25 -15.78 -4.28
N CYS A 26 -0.07 -14.55 -4.68
CA CYS A 26 -1.27 -13.85 -4.22
C CYS A 26 -2.11 -13.50 -5.45
N ASN A 27 -3.34 -14.02 -5.53
CA ASN A 27 -4.27 -13.75 -6.63
C ASN A 27 -5.42 -12.90 -6.12
N VAL A 28 -5.66 -11.75 -6.75
CA VAL A 28 -6.74 -10.84 -6.38
C VAL A 28 -8.07 -11.40 -6.84
N LEU A 29 -8.98 -11.64 -5.90
CA LEU A 29 -10.34 -12.09 -6.15
C LEU A 29 -11.29 -10.91 -6.37
N ALA A 30 -11.10 -9.83 -5.60
CA ALA A 30 -11.83 -8.58 -5.79
C ALA A 30 -11.00 -7.38 -5.36
N SER A 31 -11.14 -6.29 -6.09
CA SER A 31 -10.66 -4.97 -5.71
C SER A 31 -11.78 -3.96 -5.79
N THR A 32 -11.84 -3.04 -4.84
CA THR A 32 -12.82 -1.95 -4.79
C THR A 32 -12.12 -0.66 -4.42
N SER A 33 -12.50 0.42 -5.07
CA SER A 33 -12.09 1.78 -4.74
C SER A 33 -13.32 2.65 -4.64
N ILE A 34 -13.46 3.37 -3.52
CA ILE A 34 -14.56 4.31 -3.26
C ILE A 34 -13.95 5.64 -2.85
N ARG A 35 -14.54 6.73 -3.35
CA ARG A 35 -14.11 8.07 -2.95
C ARG A 35 -14.22 8.23 -1.44
N SER A 36 -13.14 8.70 -0.84
CA SER A 36 -13.05 8.98 0.60
C SER A 36 -13.74 10.30 0.94
N SER A 37 -14.36 10.35 2.10
CA SER A 37 -14.95 11.57 2.66
C SER A 37 -14.72 11.60 4.16
N GLY A 38 -14.51 12.79 4.74
CA GLY A 38 -14.29 12.94 6.18
C GLY A 38 -12.83 12.85 6.63
N ILE A 39 -11.88 12.65 5.71
CA ILE A 39 -10.44 12.64 5.98
C ILE A 39 -9.72 13.54 4.98
N LYS A 40 -8.66 14.23 5.41
CA LYS A 40 -7.80 15.07 4.56
C LYS A 40 -6.41 15.15 5.20
N LYS A 41 -5.36 15.02 4.39
CA LYS A 41 -3.96 15.04 4.87
C LYS A 41 -3.75 14.12 6.08
N ASN A 42 -4.34 12.92 6.05
CA ASN A 42 -4.36 11.92 7.11
C ASN A 42 -5.05 12.35 8.43
N THR A 43 -5.74 13.49 8.45
CA THR A 43 -6.50 13.97 9.60
C THR A 43 -7.99 13.76 9.36
N ILE A 44 -8.66 13.10 10.30
CA ILE A 44 -10.11 12.87 10.25
C ILE A 44 -10.81 14.14 10.74
N TYR A 45 -11.55 14.79 9.87
CA TYR A 45 -12.34 15.99 10.20
C TYR A 45 -13.85 15.68 10.31
N ASN A 46 -14.30 14.52 9.84
CA ASN A 46 -15.68 14.08 9.98
C ASN A 46 -15.75 12.55 10.00
N GLU A 47 -15.81 12.00 11.21
CA GLU A 47 -15.80 10.57 11.45
C GLU A 47 -17.02 9.85 10.84
N LYS A 48 -18.22 10.46 10.91
CA LYS A 48 -19.44 9.89 10.36
C LYS A 48 -19.32 9.69 8.84
N LYS A 49 -18.86 10.71 8.10
CA LYS A 49 -18.67 10.63 6.65
C LYS A 49 -17.60 9.60 6.29
N LEU A 50 -16.52 9.53 7.05
CA LEU A 50 -15.46 8.55 6.79
C LEU A 50 -15.97 7.12 7.02
N ARG A 51 -16.69 6.88 8.11
CA ARG A 51 -17.31 5.59 8.40
C ARG A 51 -18.29 5.14 7.31
N GLU A 52 -19.13 6.06 6.80
CA GLU A 52 -20.03 5.78 5.68
C GLU A 52 -19.26 5.38 4.40
N SER A 53 -18.16 6.06 4.11
CA SER A 53 -17.31 5.74 2.96
C SER A 53 -16.62 4.37 3.11
N VAL A 54 -16.12 4.05 4.31
CA VAL A 54 -15.53 2.73 4.61
C VAL A 54 -16.58 1.64 4.49
N LYS A 55 -17.76 1.84 5.09
CA LYS A 55 -18.89 0.90 4.98
C LYS A 55 -19.27 0.62 3.53
N LEU A 56 -19.34 1.66 2.72
CA LEU A 56 -19.68 1.50 1.28
C LEU A 56 -18.60 0.71 0.52
N ALA A 57 -17.30 0.95 0.82
CA ALA A 57 -16.21 0.20 0.22
C ALA A 57 -16.27 -1.30 0.56
N ILE A 58 -16.53 -1.62 1.82
CA ILE A 58 -16.71 -3.00 2.30
C ILE A 58 -17.92 -3.65 1.61
N LEU A 59 -19.10 -3.02 1.66
CA LEU A 59 -20.32 -3.56 1.06
C LEU A 59 -20.14 -3.87 -0.44
N LYS A 60 -19.54 -2.94 -1.20
CA LYS A 60 -19.28 -3.17 -2.63
C LYS A 60 -18.26 -4.29 -2.89
N THR A 61 -17.35 -4.53 -1.97
CA THR A 61 -16.43 -5.67 -2.09
C THR A 61 -17.15 -6.97 -1.75
N GLU A 62 -17.96 -6.99 -0.69
CA GLU A 62 -18.82 -8.13 -0.34
C GLU A 62 -19.75 -8.53 -1.48
N GLU A 63 -20.36 -7.56 -2.17
CA GLU A 63 -21.21 -7.81 -3.36
C GLU A 63 -20.42 -8.52 -4.48
N LYS A 64 -19.15 -8.14 -4.71
CA LYS A 64 -18.32 -8.77 -5.74
C LYS A 64 -17.94 -10.20 -5.42
N ILE A 65 -17.64 -10.48 -4.14
CA ILE A 65 -17.18 -11.82 -3.72
C ILE A 65 -18.33 -12.72 -3.23
N GLY A 66 -19.52 -12.17 -3.00
CA GLY A 66 -20.67 -12.91 -2.47
C GLY A 66 -20.54 -13.33 -1.00
N MET A 67 -19.65 -12.71 -0.24
CA MET A 67 -19.32 -13.10 1.14
C MET A 67 -19.19 -11.88 2.05
N LYS A 68 -19.40 -12.07 3.37
CA LYS A 68 -19.21 -11.04 4.39
C LYS A 68 -17.74 -10.92 4.79
N ILE A 69 -17.24 -9.69 4.86
CA ILE A 69 -15.91 -9.36 5.36
C ILE A 69 -16.03 -9.07 6.85
N LYS A 70 -15.43 -9.93 7.66
CA LYS A 70 -15.41 -9.79 9.12
C LYS A 70 -14.04 -9.40 9.68
N GLU A 71 -13.00 -9.62 8.89
CA GLU A 71 -11.61 -9.42 9.27
C GLU A 71 -10.83 -8.71 8.18
N VAL A 72 -9.92 -7.80 8.57
CA VAL A 72 -9.07 -7.04 7.64
C VAL A 72 -7.68 -6.81 8.21
N ILE A 73 -6.71 -6.61 7.31
CA ILE A 73 -5.46 -5.92 7.60
C ILE A 73 -5.73 -4.44 7.38
N LEU A 74 -5.49 -3.62 8.40
CA LEU A 74 -5.64 -2.18 8.30
C LEU A 74 -4.32 -1.51 7.94
N LEU A 75 -4.31 -0.75 6.84
CA LEU A 75 -3.18 0.08 6.48
C LEU A 75 -3.26 1.43 7.21
N ILE A 76 -2.16 1.80 7.85
CA ILE A 76 -2.05 3.06 8.56
C ILE A 76 -1.06 4.02 7.86
N PRO A 77 -1.24 5.35 7.98
CA PRO A 77 -0.29 6.33 7.48
C PRO A 77 1.11 6.09 8.04
N SER A 78 2.14 6.45 7.26
CA SER A 78 3.55 6.29 7.69
C SER A 78 4.18 7.59 8.19
N ASN A 79 3.44 8.70 8.19
CA ASN A 79 3.97 10.04 8.50
C ASN A 79 4.56 10.17 9.91
N THR A 80 4.03 9.47 10.90
CA THR A 80 4.57 9.45 12.28
C THR A 80 5.33 8.17 12.62
N ALA A 81 5.60 7.33 11.62
CA ALA A 81 6.35 6.10 11.84
C ALA A 81 7.75 6.39 12.40
N LYS A 82 8.10 5.71 13.49
CA LYS A 82 9.44 5.71 14.07
C LYS A 82 9.97 4.29 14.07
N MET A 83 11.17 4.11 13.58
CA MET A 83 11.86 2.82 13.50
C MET A 83 13.03 2.80 14.44
N THR A 84 13.14 1.73 15.24
CA THR A 84 14.28 1.42 16.10
C THR A 84 14.80 0.03 15.77
N ILE A 85 16.08 -0.20 16.00
CA ILE A 85 16.68 -1.54 15.86
C ILE A 85 16.76 -2.14 17.24
N GLU A 86 16.10 -3.28 17.41
CA GLU A 86 16.01 -3.99 18.68
C GLU A 86 16.49 -5.44 18.51
N THR A 87 16.75 -6.08 19.64
CA THR A 87 17.19 -7.47 19.67
C THR A 87 16.32 -8.27 20.62
N GLY A 88 16.09 -9.53 20.27
CA GLY A 88 15.40 -10.49 21.12
C GLY A 88 16.21 -11.78 21.23
N LEU A 89 16.01 -12.51 22.34
CA LEU A 89 16.65 -13.77 22.63
C LEU A 89 15.69 -14.69 23.37
N VAL A 90 15.53 -15.92 22.89
CA VAL A 90 14.71 -16.95 23.55
C VAL A 90 15.38 -18.31 23.47
N ASP A 91 15.08 -19.17 24.43
CA ASP A 91 15.45 -20.59 24.35
C ASP A 91 14.54 -21.32 23.34
N ILE A 92 15.13 -22.18 22.49
CA ILE A 92 14.42 -22.98 21.50
C ILE A 92 13.77 -24.17 22.20
N LYS A 93 12.49 -24.41 21.90
CA LYS A 93 11.81 -25.63 22.37
C LYS A 93 12.15 -26.78 21.44
N ASP A 94 12.37 -27.97 22.03
CA ASP A 94 12.66 -29.23 21.30
C ASP A 94 13.92 -29.17 20.41
N ASN A 95 14.83 -28.23 20.66
CA ASN A 95 16.12 -28.05 19.96
C ASN A 95 16.03 -27.84 18.43
N ILE A 96 14.85 -27.60 17.90
CA ILE A 96 14.61 -27.28 16.48
C ILE A 96 13.76 -26.03 16.40
N VAL A 97 14.20 -25.02 15.65
CA VAL A 97 13.47 -23.75 15.47
C VAL A 97 12.18 -23.96 14.71
N ARG A 98 11.08 -23.52 15.30
CA ARG A 98 9.73 -23.52 14.71
C ARG A 98 9.16 -22.10 14.65
N GLY A 99 8.08 -21.90 13.92
CA GLY A 99 7.36 -20.61 13.86
C GLY A 99 6.96 -20.06 15.22
N SER A 100 6.64 -20.94 16.20
CA SER A 100 6.35 -20.54 17.58
C SER A 100 7.55 -19.89 18.29
N ASP A 101 8.78 -20.31 17.99
CA ASP A 101 10.00 -19.74 18.55
C ASP A 101 10.28 -18.37 17.90
N ILE A 102 10.02 -18.25 16.59
CA ILE A 102 10.10 -16.98 15.87
C ILE A 102 9.12 -15.96 16.46
N LYS A 103 7.87 -16.36 16.75
CA LYS A 103 6.91 -15.47 17.44
C LYS A 103 7.42 -15.00 18.78
N ARG A 104 7.98 -15.92 19.59
CA ARG A 104 8.50 -15.60 20.92
C ARG A 104 9.69 -14.64 20.85
N VAL A 105 10.64 -14.86 19.95
CA VAL A 105 11.82 -14.00 19.83
C VAL A 105 11.48 -12.63 19.26
N LEU A 106 10.52 -12.53 18.35
CA LEU A 106 10.01 -11.24 17.86
C LEU A 106 9.20 -10.51 18.96
N ALA A 107 8.47 -11.25 19.80
CA ALA A 107 7.80 -10.66 20.95
C ALA A 107 8.79 -10.17 22.01
N ASP A 108 9.90 -10.87 22.21
CA ASP A 108 10.96 -10.43 23.13
C ASP A 108 11.67 -9.17 22.58
N ALA A 109 11.88 -9.07 21.27
CA ALA A 109 12.49 -7.88 20.64
C ALA A 109 11.66 -6.60 20.77
N LYS A 110 10.35 -6.69 21.02
CA LYS A 110 9.47 -5.52 21.18
C LYS A 110 9.53 -4.85 22.55
N LYS A 111 10.41 -5.30 23.46
CA LYS A 111 10.53 -4.80 24.86
C LYS A 111 10.26 -3.30 24.93
N ASP A 112 9.51 -2.85 25.92
CA ASP A 112 8.98 -1.52 26.27
C ASP A 112 9.84 -0.29 25.85
N THR A 113 10.17 -0.21 24.57
CA THR A 113 11.15 0.75 24.01
C THR A 113 10.51 2.04 23.49
N PHE A 114 9.19 2.19 23.64
CA PHE A 114 8.46 3.36 23.15
C PHE A 114 7.55 3.95 24.22
N ASP A 115 7.35 5.26 24.14
CA ASP A 115 6.54 6.00 25.11
C ASP A 115 5.04 5.70 24.97
N ASP A 116 4.26 6.05 26.00
CA ASP A 116 2.83 5.79 26.08
C ASP A 116 2.00 6.47 24.98
N THR A 117 2.56 7.43 24.25
CA THR A 117 1.86 8.13 23.15
C THR A 117 1.90 7.33 21.86
N ARG A 118 2.70 6.25 21.81
CA ARG A 118 2.94 5.47 20.60
C ARG A 118 2.35 4.06 20.73
N GLU A 119 2.08 3.47 19.59
CA GLU A 119 1.61 2.09 19.44
C GLU A 119 2.54 1.29 18.56
N LEU A 120 2.75 0.03 18.88
CA LEU A 120 3.47 -0.92 18.04
C LEU A 120 2.71 -1.18 16.75
N VAL A 121 3.42 -1.11 15.62
CA VAL A 121 2.86 -1.44 14.31
C VAL A 121 3.42 -2.74 13.77
N SER A 122 4.76 -2.89 13.77
CA SER A 122 5.36 -4.13 13.30
C SER A 122 6.74 -4.37 13.91
N VAL A 123 7.12 -5.65 13.97
CA VAL A 123 8.47 -6.12 14.28
C VAL A 123 8.94 -6.93 13.08
N LEU A 124 9.91 -6.41 12.33
CA LEU A 124 10.42 -7.02 11.10
C LEU A 124 11.85 -7.53 11.32
N PRO A 125 12.10 -8.84 11.19
CA PRO A 125 13.43 -9.38 11.38
C PRO A 125 14.40 -8.93 10.30
N ILE A 126 15.59 -8.49 10.71
CA ILE A 126 16.73 -8.23 9.83
C ILE A 126 17.49 -9.53 9.60
N SER A 127 17.73 -10.27 10.68
CA SER A 127 18.42 -11.55 10.68
C SER A 127 18.12 -12.32 11.96
N PHE A 128 18.19 -13.66 11.84
CA PHE A 128 18.17 -14.57 12.97
C PHE A 128 19.54 -15.22 13.13
N THR A 129 19.88 -15.60 14.37
CA THR A 129 21.08 -16.36 14.68
C THR A 129 20.71 -17.47 15.65
N VAL A 130 21.05 -18.72 15.34
CA VAL A 130 20.83 -19.88 16.20
C VAL A 130 22.15 -20.20 16.89
N ASP A 131 22.13 -20.20 18.21
CA ASP A 131 23.34 -20.21 19.06
C ASP A 131 24.34 -19.11 18.56
N ASP A 132 25.59 -19.38 18.36
CA ASP A 132 26.57 -18.41 17.84
C ASP A 132 26.92 -18.63 16.36
N ASN A 133 26.01 -19.25 15.59
CA ASN A 133 26.19 -19.58 14.18
C ASN A 133 25.99 -18.37 13.24
N ILE A 134 26.14 -18.61 11.94
CA ILE A 134 25.95 -17.58 10.90
C ILE A 134 24.48 -17.11 10.89
N SER A 135 24.29 -15.81 10.76
CA SER A 135 22.96 -15.19 10.66
C SER A 135 22.22 -15.61 9.39
N VAL A 136 20.98 -16.04 9.53
CA VAL A 136 20.08 -16.46 8.45
C VAL A 136 18.83 -15.57 8.38
N SER A 137 18.17 -15.56 7.24
CA SER A 137 16.90 -14.82 7.05
C SER A 137 15.67 -15.64 7.47
N ASN A 138 15.76 -16.97 7.40
CA ASN A 138 14.74 -17.90 7.86
C ASN A 138 15.40 -19.01 8.65
N PRO A 139 15.19 -19.10 9.97
CA PRO A 139 15.82 -20.09 10.83
C PRO A 139 14.99 -21.37 11.01
N ILE A 140 13.81 -21.50 10.38
CA ILE A 140 12.93 -22.68 10.56
C ILE A 140 13.67 -23.95 10.19
N GLY A 141 13.64 -24.93 11.10
CA GLY A 141 14.30 -26.24 10.92
C GLY A 141 15.77 -26.27 11.34
N GLU A 142 16.39 -25.13 11.68
CA GLU A 142 17.74 -25.10 12.25
C GLU A 142 17.75 -25.72 13.64
N GLU A 143 18.82 -26.46 13.95
CA GLU A 143 19.02 -27.10 15.27
C GLU A 143 19.84 -26.18 16.17
N GLY A 144 19.41 -26.06 17.44
CA GLY A 144 20.12 -25.27 18.46
C GLY A 144 19.34 -25.07 19.74
N ASN A 145 19.93 -24.35 20.68
CA ASN A 145 19.34 -24.11 22.01
C ASN A 145 18.78 -22.71 22.16
N LYS A 146 19.37 -21.73 21.49
CA LYS A 146 18.98 -20.31 21.59
C LYS A 146 18.73 -19.69 20.23
N LEU A 147 17.66 -18.95 20.13
CA LEU A 147 17.32 -18.15 18.96
C LEU A 147 17.46 -16.67 19.31
N PHE A 148 18.34 -16.00 18.59
CA PHE A 148 18.53 -14.55 18.64
C PHE A 148 17.95 -13.90 17.38
N VAL A 149 17.33 -12.73 17.53
CA VAL A 149 16.85 -11.91 16.41
C VAL A 149 17.40 -10.48 16.54
N LYS A 150 17.81 -9.92 15.42
CA LYS A 150 17.94 -8.49 15.21
C LYS A 150 16.77 -8.03 14.35
N ALA A 151 15.97 -7.07 14.82
CA ALA A 151 14.74 -6.66 14.17
C ALA A 151 14.60 -5.13 14.11
N VAL A 152 13.82 -4.65 13.15
CA VAL A 152 13.30 -3.28 13.16
C VAL A 152 11.93 -3.29 13.80
N VAL A 153 11.80 -2.57 14.90
CA VAL A 153 10.53 -2.29 15.57
C VAL A 153 10.00 -0.97 15.03
N SER A 154 8.80 -0.96 14.50
CA SER A 154 8.14 0.25 14.02
C SER A 154 6.93 0.61 14.86
N THR A 155 6.80 1.88 15.18
CA THR A 155 5.71 2.45 15.99
C THR A 155 5.11 3.66 15.30
N SER A 156 3.86 3.99 15.62
CA SER A 156 3.21 5.26 15.24
C SER A 156 2.47 5.89 16.41
N LEU A 157 2.07 7.15 16.26
CA LEU A 157 1.29 7.84 17.30
C LEU A 157 -0.10 7.19 17.46
N LYS A 158 -0.50 6.92 18.70
CA LYS A 158 -1.85 6.40 19.03
C LYS A 158 -2.95 7.30 18.49
N SER A 159 -2.74 8.62 18.51
CA SER A 159 -3.68 9.61 17.97
C SER A 159 -3.97 9.46 16.48
N GLU A 160 -3.10 8.83 15.70
CA GLU A 160 -3.31 8.54 14.28
C GLU A 160 -3.90 7.15 14.03
N ILE A 161 -3.55 6.18 14.87
CA ILE A 161 -3.96 4.78 14.70
C ILE A 161 -5.39 4.55 15.23
N TYR A 162 -5.66 4.97 16.47
CA TYR A 162 -6.89 4.62 17.17
C TYR A 162 -8.17 5.16 16.53
N PRO A 163 -8.21 6.38 15.95
CA PRO A 163 -9.39 6.83 15.22
C PRO A 163 -9.73 5.94 14.01
N LEU A 164 -8.72 5.42 13.30
CA LEU A 164 -8.92 4.50 12.18
C LEU A 164 -9.43 3.14 12.68
N ILE A 165 -8.84 2.61 13.75
CA ILE A 165 -9.27 1.37 14.41
C ILE A 165 -10.74 1.51 14.88
N SER A 166 -11.08 2.61 15.53
CA SER A 166 -12.45 2.89 16.02
C SER A 166 -13.48 2.85 14.88
N ILE A 167 -13.17 3.49 13.75
CA ILE A 167 -14.06 3.47 12.58
C ILE A 167 -14.31 2.05 12.09
N VAL A 168 -13.25 1.25 11.92
CA VAL A 168 -13.34 -0.12 11.40
C VAL A 168 -14.09 -1.01 12.38
N SER A 169 -13.74 -0.96 13.69
CA SER A 169 -14.39 -1.75 14.72
C SER A 169 -15.87 -1.38 14.91
N SER A 170 -16.24 -0.09 14.71
CA SER A 170 -17.64 0.36 14.76
C SER A 170 -18.54 -0.24 13.67
N LEU A 171 -17.93 -0.81 12.62
CA LEU A 171 -18.62 -1.55 11.56
C LEU A 171 -18.75 -3.05 11.85
N GLY A 172 -18.28 -3.52 13.01
CA GLY A 172 -18.27 -4.94 13.39
C GLY A 172 -17.17 -5.74 12.67
N ILE A 173 -16.11 -5.07 12.21
CA ILE A 173 -14.98 -5.69 11.50
C ILE A 173 -13.79 -5.76 12.45
N SER A 174 -13.21 -6.95 12.61
CA SER A 174 -12.00 -7.18 13.38
C SER A 174 -10.74 -6.83 12.57
N ILE A 175 -9.77 -6.24 13.24
CA ILE A 175 -8.47 -5.93 12.64
C ILE A 175 -7.49 -7.03 13.07
N VAL A 176 -7.06 -7.86 12.12
CA VAL A 176 -6.14 -8.99 12.37
C VAL A 176 -4.70 -8.50 12.47
N ASP A 177 -4.35 -7.51 11.66
CA ASP A 177 -3.01 -6.91 11.66
C ASP A 177 -3.07 -5.45 11.20
N ILE A 178 -2.04 -4.67 11.54
CA ILE A 178 -1.83 -3.31 11.05
C ILE A 178 -0.48 -3.21 10.35
N VAL A 179 -0.40 -2.40 9.30
CA VAL A 179 0.84 -2.21 8.56
C VAL A 179 0.97 -0.77 8.06
N HIS A 180 2.17 -0.21 8.11
CA HIS A 180 2.46 1.08 7.47
C HIS A 180 2.27 0.99 5.95
N LYS A 181 1.57 1.97 5.35
CA LYS A 181 1.39 2.06 3.89
C LYS A 181 2.73 1.97 3.15
N SER A 182 3.75 2.68 3.59
CA SER A 182 5.07 2.64 2.96
C SER A 182 5.70 1.24 3.02
N GLN A 183 5.57 0.51 4.13
CA GLN A 183 6.06 -0.86 4.20
C GLN A 183 5.27 -1.78 3.26
N ALA A 184 3.95 -1.62 3.21
CA ALA A 184 3.11 -2.35 2.27
C ALA A 184 3.46 -2.03 0.81
N ASP A 185 3.71 -0.76 0.45
CA ASP A 185 4.15 -0.37 -0.88
C ASP A 185 5.39 -1.14 -1.31
N TYR A 186 6.36 -1.28 -0.39
CA TYR A 186 7.56 -2.06 -0.66
C TYR A 186 7.24 -3.52 -1.01
N TYR A 187 6.32 -4.17 -0.31
CA TYR A 187 5.97 -5.56 -0.60
C TYR A 187 5.34 -5.74 -1.99
N THR A 188 4.74 -4.71 -2.55
CA THR A 188 4.26 -4.76 -3.94
C THR A 188 5.41 -4.67 -4.94
N VAL A 189 6.36 -3.77 -4.74
CA VAL A 189 7.47 -3.54 -5.67
C VAL A 189 8.62 -4.53 -5.48
N SER A 190 8.68 -5.23 -4.34
CA SER A 190 9.79 -6.08 -3.93
C SER A 190 10.04 -7.26 -4.88
N ASN A 191 11.32 -7.54 -5.09
CA ASN A 191 11.83 -8.73 -5.78
C ASN A 191 13.22 -9.08 -5.22
N ASN A 192 13.73 -10.25 -5.57
CA ASN A 192 15.01 -10.78 -5.06
C ASN A 192 16.21 -9.84 -5.26
N SER A 193 16.19 -8.98 -6.29
CA SER A 193 17.26 -8.01 -6.54
C SER A 193 17.15 -6.80 -5.61
N LEU A 194 15.94 -6.26 -5.42
CA LEU A 194 15.70 -5.09 -4.58
C LEU A 194 15.84 -5.43 -3.08
N ASP A 195 15.46 -6.64 -2.68
CA ASP A 195 15.56 -7.14 -1.30
C ASP A 195 17.00 -7.20 -0.76
N ARG A 196 18.00 -6.96 -1.59
CA ARG A 196 19.43 -6.93 -1.20
C ARG A 196 20.05 -5.54 -1.20
N LYS A 197 19.29 -4.51 -1.57
CA LYS A 197 19.80 -3.16 -1.86
C LYS A 197 19.22 -2.12 -0.92
N LEU A 198 19.90 -0.97 -0.86
CA LEU A 198 19.37 0.27 -0.30
C LEU A 198 18.59 0.99 -1.41
N GLY A 199 17.35 1.36 -1.14
CA GLY A 199 16.51 2.03 -2.12
C GLY A 199 15.46 2.92 -1.51
N CYS A 200 14.70 3.59 -2.38
CA CYS A 200 13.62 4.48 -2.00
C CYS A 200 12.31 4.08 -2.72
N VAL A 201 11.21 4.14 -1.98
CA VAL A 201 9.86 4.12 -2.56
C VAL A 201 9.20 5.45 -2.25
N ILE A 202 8.67 6.10 -3.29
CA ILE A 202 7.91 7.35 -3.21
C ILE A 202 6.47 7.01 -3.55
N ASN A 203 5.55 7.18 -2.60
CA ASN A 203 4.12 7.05 -2.86
C ASN A 203 3.50 8.44 -3.02
N MET A 204 3.11 8.78 -4.25
CA MET A 204 2.41 10.02 -4.56
C MET A 204 0.90 9.79 -4.46
N GLY A 205 0.36 10.00 -3.25
CA GLY A 205 -1.07 9.92 -2.97
C GLY A 205 -1.84 11.16 -3.43
N GLY A 206 -3.11 11.27 -3.01
CA GLY A 206 -3.95 12.43 -3.32
C GLY A 206 -3.46 13.71 -2.67
N ASP A 207 -3.40 13.74 -1.34
CA ASP A 207 -3.05 14.93 -0.56
C ASP A 207 -1.62 14.93 0.00
N VAL A 208 -0.96 13.77 0.00
CA VAL A 208 0.34 13.57 0.65
C VAL A 208 1.22 12.70 -0.24
N THR A 209 2.48 13.05 -0.34
CA THR A 209 3.54 12.20 -0.91
C THR A 209 4.43 11.69 0.21
N THR A 210 4.64 10.39 0.30
CA THR A 210 5.56 9.79 1.26
C THR A 210 6.86 9.37 0.59
N VAL A 211 7.98 9.58 1.28
CA VAL A 211 9.33 9.21 0.83
C VAL A 211 9.90 8.27 1.87
N SER A 212 10.16 7.03 1.48
CA SER A 212 10.56 5.98 2.41
C SER A 212 11.83 5.28 1.94
N ILE A 213 12.81 5.16 2.84
CA ILE A 213 14.09 4.50 2.58
C ILE A 213 14.02 3.07 3.11
N PHE A 214 14.40 2.15 2.24
CA PHE A 214 14.43 0.71 2.52
C PHE A 214 15.85 0.18 2.47
N ASN A 215 16.19 -0.65 3.42
CA ASN A 215 17.42 -1.42 3.40
C ASN A 215 17.09 -2.90 3.54
N LYS A 216 17.44 -3.68 2.54
CA LYS A 216 17.15 -5.13 2.51
C LYS A 216 15.66 -5.44 2.79
N GLY A 217 14.75 -4.69 2.16
CA GLY A 217 13.32 -4.93 2.26
C GLY A 217 12.61 -4.32 3.48
N ILE A 218 13.35 -3.72 4.40
CA ILE A 218 12.81 -3.16 5.63
C ILE A 218 12.89 -1.64 5.58
N MET A 219 11.78 -0.97 5.89
CA MET A 219 11.72 0.47 6.03
C MET A 219 12.56 0.92 7.21
N ILE A 220 13.56 1.77 6.95
CA ILE A 220 14.47 2.28 7.99
C ILE A 220 14.27 3.75 8.30
N LYS A 221 13.77 4.52 7.35
CA LYS A 221 13.43 5.94 7.51
C LYS A 221 12.29 6.31 6.57
N ASN A 222 11.51 7.31 6.94
CA ASN A 222 10.49 7.91 6.09
C ASN A 222 10.33 9.39 6.37
N SER A 223 9.78 10.09 5.41
CA SER A 223 9.30 11.48 5.50
C SER A 223 8.04 11.63 4.66
N TYR A 224 7.36 12.75 4.81
CA TYR A 224 6.18 13.06 4.03
C TYR A 224 6.18 14.51 3.56
N ILE A 225 5.57 14.75 2.41
CA ILE A 225 5.37 16.06 1.82
C ILE A 225 3.85 16.28 1.79
N PRO A 226 3.32 17.37 2.36
CA PRO A 226 1.87 17.64 2.43
C PRO A 226 1.30 18.14 1.09
N LEU A 227 1.78 17.57 -0.02
CA LEU A 227 1.37 17.77 -1.41
C LEU A 227 1.22 16.41 -2.08
N GLY A 228 0.26 16.31 -2.99
CA GLY A 228 0.01 15.11 -3.78
C GLY A 228 -0.75 15.43 -5.06
N SER A 229 -1.33 14.45 -5.71
CA SER A 229 -1.99 14.59 -7.02
C SER A 229 -3.18 15.56 -7.00
N SER A 230 -3.84 15.76 -5.85
CA SER A 230 -4.92 16.74 -5.72
C SER A 230 -4.43 18.20 -5.84
N SER A 231 -3.13 18.45 -5.66
CA SER A 231 -2.55 19.77 -5.90
C SER A 231 -2.55 20.10 -7.40
N VAL A 232 -2.32 19.08 -8.25
CA VAL A 232 -2.43 19.24 -9.72
C VAL A 232 -3.87 19.59 -10.11
N ASP A 233 -4.88 18.90 -9.53
CA ASP A 233 -6.30 19.20 -9.79
C ASP A 233 -6.64 20.65 -9.42
N LYS A 234 -6.10 21.16 -8.30
CA LYS A 234 -6.30 22.54 -7.85
C LYS A 234 -5.66 23.56 -8.79
N ASP A 235 -4.46 23.26 -9.30
CA ASP A 235 -3.79 24.17 -10.24
C ASP A 235 -4.56 24.26 -11.56
N ILE A 236 -5.02 23.12 -12.10
CA ILE A 236 -5.87 23.10 -13.31
C ILE A 236 -7.17 23.88 -13.04
N SER A 237 -7.84 23.61 -11.90
CA SER A 237 -9.06 24.31 -11.50
C SER A 237 -8.86 25.81 -11.40
N PHE A 238 -7.75 26.26 -10.84
CA PHE A 238 -7.43 27.68 -10.68
C PHE A 238 -7.11 28.36 -12.02
N VAL A 239 -6.27 27.74 -12.85
CA VAL A 239 -5.83 28.30 -14.13
C VAL A 239 -7.00 28.46 -15.10
N TYR A 240 -7.84 27.41 -15.21
CA TYR A 240 -8.95 27.40 -16.17
C TYR A 240 -10.30 27.80 -15.56
N LYS A 241 -10.33 28.11 -14.26
CA LYS A 241 -11.55 28.47 -13.52
C LYS A 241 -12.68 27.44 -13.66
N VAL A 242 -12.32 26.16 -13.67
CA VAL A 242 -13.24 25.02 -13.72
C VAL A 242 -13.41 24.39 -12.35
N ASP A 243 -14.48 23.62 -12.13
CA ASP A 243 -14.62 22.88 -10.88
C ASP A 243 -13.58 21.75 -10.75
N ILE A 244 -13.33 21.31 -9.51
CA ILE A 244 -12.31 20.29 -9.21
C ILE A 244 -12.58 18.93 -9.89
N LYS A 245 -13.84 18.58 -10.15
CA LYS A 245 -14.18 17.32 -10.83
C LYS A 245 -13.79 17.41 -12.30
N THR A 246 -14.10 18.51 -12.95
CA THR A 246 -13.68 18.82 -14.33
C THR A 246 -12.15 18.86 -14.44
N ALA A 247 -11.47 19.55 -13.51
CA ALA A 247 -10.00 19.59 -13.47
C ALA A 247 -9.37 18.19 -13.37
N ARG A 248 -9.91 17.34 -12.47
CA ARG A 248 -9.48 15.95 -12.32
C ARG A 248 -9.74 15.13 -13.59
N HIS A 249 -10.91 15.28 -14.18
CA HIS A 249 -11.25 14.57 -15.42
C HIS A 249 -10.26 14.94 -16.55
N LEU A 250 -9.97 16.22 -16.71
CA LEU A 250 -8.98 16.69 -17.69
C LEU A 250 -7.60 16.08 -17.44
N LYS A 251 -7.14 16.04 -16.20
CA LYS A 251 -5.86 15.41 -15.83
C LYS A 251 -5.83 13.92 -16.18
N GLU A 252 -6.89 13.17 -15.85
CA GLU A 252 -6.92 11.71 -15.93
C GLU A 252 -7.21 11.19 -17.33
N THR A 253 -7.92 11.94 -18.17
CA THR A 253 -8.40 11.44 -19.46
C THR A 253 -7.83 12.16 -20.68
N PHE A 254 -7.36 13.39 -20.53
CA PHE A 254 -6.98 14.22 -21.66
C PHE A 254 -5.50 14.65 -21.63
N ALA A 255 -4.94 14.92 -20.46
CA ALA A 255 -3.59 15.47 -20.33
C ALA A 255 -2.48 14.42 -20.37
N LEU A 256 -1.27 14.88 -20.71
CA LEU A 256 -0.01 14.15 -20.53
C LEU A 256 0.82 14.83 -19.44
N ALA A 257 1.73 14.08 -18.82
CA ALA A 257 2.65 14.66 -17.83
C ALA A 257 3.68 15.60 -18.47
N VAL A 258 4.03 15.36 -19.75
CA VAL A 258 5.10 16.07 -20.47
C VAL A 258 4.53 16.81 -21.67
N PRO A 259 4.57 18.15 -21.70
CA PRO A 259 3.97 18.96 -22.77
C PRO A 259 4.61 18.74 -24.15
N ARG A 260 5.89 18.32 -24.21
CA ARG A 260 6.60 18.05 -25.46
C ARG A 260 6.01 16.90 -26.29
N TYR A 261 5.27 16.00 -25.64
CA TYR A 261 4.58 14.88 -26.29
C TYR A 261 3.08 15.14 -26.45
N ALA A 262 2.57 16.22 -25.87
CA ALA A 262 1.16 16.60 -25.96
C ALA A 262 0.87 17.23 -27.34
N ASP A 263 -0.30 16.91 -27.87
CA ASP A 263 -0.76 17.53 -29.11
C ASP A 263 -1.13 18.99 -28.85
N LYS A 264 -0.67 19.88 -29.75
CA LYS A 264 -0.94 21.32 -29.68
C LYS A 264 -2.32 21.69 -30.27
N TYR A 265 -2.86 20.80 -31.10
CA TYR A 265 -4.12 21.00 -31.80
C TYR A 265 -5.27 20.21 -31.16
N ASP A 266 -4.96 19.17 -30.38
CA ASP A 266 -5.97 18.45 -29.62
C ASP A 266 -6.49 19.34 -28.49
N SER A 267 -7.81 19.57 -28.50
CA SER A 267 -8.45 20.51 -27.62
C SER A 267 -9.80 20.02 -27.15
N ILE A 268 -10.22 20.48 -25.97
CA ILE A 268 -11.50 20.16 -25.37
C ILE A 268 -12.19 21.44 -24.89
N ASP A 269 -13.48 21.54 -25.13
CA ASP A 269 -14.30 22.63 -24.60
C ASP A 269 -14.75 22.30 -23.17
N VAL A 270 -14.54 23.23 -22.27
CA VAL A 270 -14.94 23.10 -20.86
C VAL A 270 -15.75 24.31 -20.42
N VAL A 271 -16.67 24.09 -19.49
CA VAL A 271 -17.48 25.15 -18.90
C VAL A 271 -16.81 25.63 -17.61
N THR A 272 -16.55 26.93 -17.52
CA THR A 272 -15.96 27.55 -16.33
C THR A 272 -17.01 27.72 -15.22
N LEU A 273 -16.55 28.02 -14.00
CA LEU A 273 -17.42 28.36 -12.87
C LEU A 273 -18.29 29.60 -13.11
N GLU A 274 -17.93 30.44 -14.11
CA GLU A 274 -18.69 31.61 -14.56
C GLU A 274 -19.67 31.28 -15.70
N ASN A 275 -19.91 29.97 -15.99
CA ASN A 275 -20.72 29.48 -17.11
C ASN A 275 -20.25 29.95 -18.50
N LYS A 276 -18.97 30.23 -18.68
CA LYS A 276 -18.36 30.51 -19.98
C LYS A 276 -17.75 29.24 -20.56
N SER A 277 -17.96 29.00 -21.85
CA SER A 277 -17.22 27.96 -22.57
C SER A 277 -15.84 28.46 -22.93
N ILE A 278 -14.81 27.69 -22.64
CA ILE A 278 -13.42 27.93 -23.06
C ILE A 278 -12.87 26.67 -23.70
N THR A 279 -12.03 26.85 -24.72
CA THR A 279 -11.28 25.76 -25.35
C THR A 279 -9.92 25.67 -24.71
N VAL A 280 -9.52 24.47 -24.28
CA VAL A 280 -8.23 24.20 -23.63
C VAL A 280 -7.51 23.13 -24.42
N THR A 281 -6.23 23.36 -24.76
CA THR A 281 -5.43 22.38 -25.49
C THR A 281 -4.74 21.39 -24.55
N GLN A 282 -4.47 20.18 -25.07
CA GLN A 282 -3.72 19.15 -24.33
C GLN A 282 -2.36 19.67 -23.86
N SER A 283 -1.65 20.39 -24.75
CA SER A 283 -0.33 20.96 -24.45
C SER A 283 -0.35 21.98 -23.31
N GLU A 284 -1.40 22.83 -23.23
CA GLU A 284 -1.53 23.84 -22.17
C GLU A 284 -1.80 23.20 -20.82
N ILE A 285 -2.73 22.23 -20.74
CA ILE A 285 -2.99 21.50 -19.49
C ILE A 285 -1.73 20.75 -19.03
N SER A 286 -1.03 20.12 -19.98
CA SER A 286 0.20 19.36 -19.66
C SER A 286 1.30 20.25 -19.07
N LYS A 287 1.41 21.52 -19.46
CA LYS A 287 2.36 22.49 -18.83
C LYS A 287 2.03 22.74 -17.36
N VAL A 288 0.76 22.90 -17.04
CA VAL A 288 0.31 23.08 -15.64
C VAL A 288 0.67 21.85 -14.81
N ILE A 289 0.39 20.67 -15.35
CA ILE A 289 0.69 19.39 -14.69
C ILE A 289 2.18 19.21 -14.48
N GLU A 290 2.99 19.37 -15.52
CA GLU A 290 4.45 19.21 -15.45
C GLU A 290 5.07 20.13 -14.39
N SER A 291 4.63 21.38 -14.32
CA SER A 291 5.12 22.34 -13.32
C SER A 291 4.92 21.84 -11.89
N ARG A 292 3.71 21.36 -11.57
CA ARG A 292 3.40 20.85 -10.23
C ARG A 292 4.11 19.52 -9.93
N LEU A 293 4.17 18.63 -10.89
CA LEU A 293 4.86 17.34 -10.73
C LEU A 293 6.36 17.54 -10.47
N ASN A 294 7.00 18.44 -11.23
CA ASN A 294 8.39 18.83 -11.02
C ASN A 294 8.64 19.38 -9.60
N GLU A 295 7.75 20.23 -9.10
CA GLU A 295 7.86 20.75 -7.73
C GLU A 295 7.81 19.62 -6.70
N ILE A 296 6.79 18.73 -6.76
CA ILE A 296 6.65 17.63 -5.80
C ILE A 296 7.85 16.70 -5.85
N LEU A 297 8.32 16.34 -7.05
CA LEU A 297 9.48 15.45 -7.20
C LEU A 297 10.80 16.11 -6.73
N LYS A 298 10.99 17.42 -6.92
CA LYS A 298 12.14 18.15 -6.35
C LYS A 298 12.11 18.14 -4.84
N LEU A 299 10.94 18.32 -4.22
CA LEU A 299 10.78 18.19 -2.78
C LEU A 299 11.08 16.76 -2.33
N ALA A 300 10.60 15.75 -3.05
CA ALA A 300 10.90 14.35 -2.75
C ALA A 300 12.40 14.05 -2.84
N LYS A 301 13.10 14.60 -3.84
CA LYS A 301 14.57 14.48 -3.97
C LYS A 301 15.29 15.10 -2.76
N ASN A 302 14.84 16.25 -2.30
CA ASN A 302 15.41 16.90 -1.11
C ASN A 302 15.18 16.04 0.14
N GLU A 303 13.97 15.46 0.30
CA GLU A 303 13.69 14.54 1.42
C GLU A 303 14.59 13.31 1.37
N ILE A 304 14.81 12.70 0.21
CA ILE A 304 15.77 11.58 0.07
C ILE A 304 17.14 11.98 0.59
N ASN A 305 17.66 13.16 0.19
CA ASN A 305 18.97 13.65 0.60
C ASN A 305 19.06 13.97 2.10
N CYS A 306 17.93 14.32 2.74
CA CYS A 306 17.84 14.50 4.18
C CYS A 306 17.81 13.16 4.92
N LEU A 307 17.09 12.17 4.39
CA LEU A 307 16.92 10.87 5.02
C LEU A 307 18.20 10.01 4.95
N THR A 308 18.99 10.11 3.89
CA THR A 308 20.21 9.31 3.74
C THR A 308 21.30 10.05 2.97
N LYS A 309 22.55 9.80 3.36
CA LYS A 309 23.77 10.24 2.62
C LYS A 309 24.41 9.08 1.83
N ARG A 310 23.83 7.87 1.94
CA ARG A 310 24.31 6.71 1.21
C ARG A 310 23.74 6.73 -0.21
N GLU A 311 24.48 6.17 -1.14
CA GLU A 311 24.01 5.96 -2.50
C GLU A 311 22.79 5.05 -2.52
N ILE A 312 21.74 5.46 -3.24
CA ILE A 312 20.50 4.74 -3.43
C ILE A 312 20.56 3.99 -4.75
N SER A 313 20.35 2.66 -4.70
CA SER A 313 20.44 1.79 -5.87
C SER A 313 19.21 1.88 -6.78
N TYR A 314 18.04 2.25 -6.23
CA TYR A 314 16.79 2.39 -6.99
C TYR A 314 15.84 3.39 -6.31
N ILE A 315 15.03 4.05 -7.11
CA ILE A 315 13.88 4.87 -6.65
C ILE A 315 12.65 4.40 -7.43
N ILE A 316 11.62 3.96 -6.73
CA ILE A 316 10.37 3.54 -7.37
C ILE A 316 9.25 4.48 -6.94
N VAL A 317 8.57 5.08 -7.91
CA VAL A 317 7.41 5.95 -7.67
C VAL A 317 6.15 5.13 -7.87
N VAL A 318 5.25 5.17 -6.87
CA VAL A 318 3.97 4.48 -6.84
C VAL A 318 2.83 5.46 -6.56
N GLY A 319 1.59 4.97 -6.59
CA GLY A 319 0.39 5.78 -6.39
C GLY A 319 -0.32 6.10 -7.70
N GLY A 320 -1.58 6.53 -7.63
CA GLY A 320 -2.43 6.68 -8.81
C GLY A 320 -1.91 7.62 -9.88
N ILE A 321 -1.16 8.67 -9.50
CA ILE A 321 -0.60 9.66 -10.44
C ILE A 321 0.50 9.05 -11.34
N SER A 322 1.14 7.96 -10.92
CA SER A 322 2.18 7.31 -11.71
C SER A 322 1.66 6.63 -12.99
N GLU A 323 0.34 6.53 -13.13
CA GLU A 323 -0.34 6.08 -14.36
C GLU A 323 -0.43 7.18 -15.44
N LEU A 324 -0.16 8.43 -15.08
CA LEU A 324 -0.27 9.53 -16.04
C LEU A 324 0.76 9.36 -17.15
N ALA A 325 0.28 9.36 -18.39
CA ALA A 325 1.13 9.14 -19.56
C ALA A 325 2.28 10.15 -19.63
N GLY A 326 3.50 9.62 -19.79
CA GLY A 326 4.72 10.44 -19.82
C GLY A 326 5.31 10.79 -18.43
N PHE A 327 4.66 10.40 -17.32
CA PHE A 327 5.17 10.76 -15.99
C PHE A 327 6.54 10.15 -15.68
N ASN A 328 6.82 8.95 -16.20
CA ASN A 328 8.12 8.30 -16.00
C ASN A 328 9.29 9.16 -16.50
N TYR A 329 9.10 9.94 -17.58
CA TYR A 329 10.15 10.85 -18.08
C TYR A 329 10.49 11.95 -17.07
N ILE A 330 9.48 12.53 -16.39
CA ILE A 330 9.71 13.54 -15.34
C ILE A 330 10.41 12.90 -14.13
N VAL A 331 10.02 11.69 -13.78
CA VAL A 331 10.63 10.93 -12.67
C VAL A 331 12.12 10.72 -12.91
N GLU A 332 12.50 10.27 -14.09
CA GLU A 332 13.92 10.07 -14.49
C GLU A 332 14.69 11.38 -14.53
N ASP A 333 14.13 12.43 -15.14
CA ASP A 333 14.79 13.73 -15.29
C ASP A 333 15.03 14.41 -13.92
N VAL A 334 14.06 14.36 -13.01
CA VAL A 334 14.14 15.08 -11.74
C VAL A 334 14.89 14.27 -10.68
N LEU A 335 14.58 13.00 -10.55
CA LEU A 335 15.14 12.17 -9.45
C LEU A 335 16.51 11.61 -9.85
N SER A 336 16.56 10.69 -10.77
CA SER A 336 17.78 10.10 -11.34
C SER A 336 17.42 9.05 -12.40
N ARG A 337 18.42 8.58 -13.16
CA ARG A 337 18.26 7.46 -14.11
C ARG A 337 17.90 6.13 -13.45
N ASN A 338 18.10 5.99 -12.13
CA ASN A 338 17.72 4.81 -11.34
C ASN A 338 16.29 4.90 -10.81
N ALA A 339 15.56 5.96 -11.18
CA ALA A 339 14.18 6.17 -10.79
C ALA A 339 13.23 5.69 -11.89
N SER A 340 12.13 5.07 -11.50
CA SER A 340 11.07 4.62 -12.40
C SER A 340 9.72 4.62 -11.72
N CYS A 341 8.65 4.64 -12.50
CA CYS A 341 7.31 4.36 -12.01
C CYS A 341 7.08 2.85 -11.91
N LEU A 342 6.29 2.45 -10.91
CA LEU A 342 5.81 1.06 -10.85
C LEU A 342 4.89 0.80 -12.04
N ASP A 343 5.09 -0.33 -12.71
CA ASP A 343 4.14 -0.92 -13.64
C ASP A 343 3.48 -2.13 -12.96
N MET A 344 2.26 -1.92 -12.44
CA MET A 344 1.55 -2.93 -11.67
C MET A 344 0.80 -3.90 -12.58
N GLN A 345 1.35 -5.09 -12.79
CA GLN A 345 0.78 -6.13 -13.66
C GLN A 345 -0.17 -7.10 -12.94
N GLN A 346 -0.48 -6.85 -11.65
CA GLN A 346 -1.33 -7.76 -10.87
C GLN A 346 -2.76 -7.79 -11.43
N MET A 347 -3.17 -8.95 -11.94
CA MET A 347 -4.54 -9.15 -12.42
C MET A 347 -5.56 -8.86 -11.30
N GLY A 348 -6.63 -8.14 -11.62
CA GLY A 348 -7.63 -7.68 -10.65
C GLY A 348 -7.27 -6.42 -9.86
N ALA A 349 -5.99 -5.96 -9.92
CA ALA A 349 -5.53 -4.73 -9.27
C ALA A 349 -4.42 -4.04 -10.08
N ARG A 350 -4.56 -3.95 -11.40
CA ARG A 350 -3.51 -3.42 -12.30
C ARG A 350 -3.19 -1.95 -12.11
N HIS A 351 -4.10 -1.16 -11.52
CA HIS A 351 -3.86 0.26 -11.33
C HIS A 351 -2.98 0.53 -10.11
N ASN A 352 -1.96 1.37 -10.25
CA ASN A 352 -0.98 1.71 -9.20
C ASN A 352 -1.59 2.31 -7.92
N LYS A 353 -2.85 2.76 -7.94
CA LYS A 353 -3.58 3.16 -6.72
C LYS A 353 -3.75 2.02 -5.71
N TYR A 354 -3.69 0.77 -6.16
CA TYR A 354 -3.84 -0.41 -5.32
C TYR A 354 -2.52 -0.92 -4.71
N THR A 355 -1.39 -0.26 -4.98
CA THR A 355 -0.05 -0.68 -4.53
C THR A 355 -0.03 -1.00 -3.03
N SER A 356 -0.44 -0.08 -2.17
CA SER A 356 -0.42 -0.28 -0.72
C SER A 356 -1.35 -1.42 -0.29
N ALA A 357 -2.57 -1.46 -0.80
CA ALA A 357 -3.55 -2.48 -0.42
C ALA A 357 -3.11 -3.89 -0.81
N PHE A 358 -2.57 -4.08 -2.02
CA PHE A 358 -2.03 -5.37 -2.46
C PHE A 358 -0.76 -5.76 -1.68
N GLY A 359 0.11 -4.80 -1.42
CA GLY A 359 1.33 -5.02 -0.65
C GLY A 359 1.06 -5.46 0.80
N ALA A 360 -0.02 -4.99 1.41
CA ALA A 360 -0.44 -5.44 2.74
C ALA A 360 -0.79 -6.93 2.76
N ILE A 361 -1.41 -7.45 1.71
CA ILE A 361 -1.70 -8.88 1.56
C ILE A 361 -0.40 -9.68 1.47
N LYS A 362 0.55 -9.25 0.61
CA LYS A 362 1.86 -9.90 0.48
C LYS A 362 2.66 -9.86 1.78
N TYR A 363 2.62 -8.71 2.48
CA TYR A 363 3.25 -8.55 3.79
C TYR A 363 2.71 -9.56 4.79
N PHE A 364 1.39 -9.62 4.96
CA PHE A 364 0.76 -10.51 5.92
C PHE A 364 1.00 -11.99 5.59
N TYR A 365 0.88 -12.36 4.33
CA TYR A 365 1.17 -13.72 3.88
C TYR A 365 2.62 -14.13 4.17
N LYS A 366 3.60 -13.28 3.87
CA LYS A 366 5.02 -13.54 4.23
C LYS A 366 5.22 -13.67 5.74
N LYS A 367 4.51 -12.87 6.54
CA LYS A 367 4.53 -12.99 8.01
C LYS A 367 3.99 -14.33 8.46
N CYS A 368 2.85 -14.76 7.92
CA CYS A 368 2.26 -16.08 8.22
C CYS A 368 3.20 -17.23 7.84
N LEU A 369 3.86 -17.17 6.68
CA LEU A 369 4.84 -18.17 6.27
C LEU A 369 6.03 -18.26 7.24
N LEU A 370 6.54 -17.11 7.68
CA LEU A 370 7.66 -17.05 8.62
C LEU A 370 7.29 -17.61 10.01
N THR A 371 6.04 -17.43 10.43
CA THR A 371 5.56 -17.89 11.75
C THR A 371 4.85 -19.25 11.70
N GLU A 372 4.83 -19.92 10.54
CA GLU A 372 4.12 -21.18 10.29
C GLU A 372 2.63 -21.10 10.69
N GLU A 373 1.99 -19.95 10.42
CA GLU A 373 0.56 -19.76 10.68
C GLU A 373 -0.25 -19.91 9.39
N ASP A 374 -1.34 -20.65 9.47
CA ASP A 374 -2.35 -20.72 8.40
C ASP A 374 -3.59 -19.92 8.81
N ILE A 375 -3.52 -18.59 8.62
CA ILE A 375 -4.59 -17.65 8.99
C ILE A 375 -5.37 -17.27 7.74
N SER A 376 -6.63 -17.69 7.67
CA SER A 376 -7.60 -17.22 6.67
C SER A 376 -8.63 -16.32 7.35
N MET A 377 -8.93 -15.16 6.74
CA MET A 377 -9.91 -14.18 7.24
C MET A 377 -11.36 -14.55 6.87
N PHE A 378 -11.55 -15.74 6.32
CA PHE A 378 -12.85 -16.31 5.99
C PHE A 378 -12.96 -17.72 6.56
N PRO A 379 -14.18 -18.17 6.91
CA PRO A 379 -14.40 -19.52 7.40
C PRO A 379 -13.88 -20.60 6.45
N GLN A 380 -13.43 -21.74 7.00
CA GLN A 380 -12.76 -22.77 6.23
C GLN A 380 -13.69 -23.47 5.23
N ASP A 381 -14.97 -23.63 5.55
CA ASP A 381 -16.01 -24.12 4.63
C ASP A 381 -16.16 -23.24 3.39
N VAL A 382 -15.99 -21.94 3.57
CA VAL A 382 -15.97 -20.95 2.46
C VAL A 382 -14.71 -21.12 1.62
N VAL A 383 -13.54 -21.25 2.24
CA VAL A 383 -12.27 -21.49 1.53
C VAL A 383 -12.34 -22.76 0.70
N GLU A 384 -12.89 -23.83 1.25
CA GLU A 384 -13.08 -25.13 0.56
C GLU A 384 -14.02 -25.02 -0.64
N THR A 385 -15.01 -24.12 -0.59
CA THR A 385 -15.91 -23.86 -1.72
C THR A 385 -15.16 -23.26 -2.92
N PHE A 386 -14.12 -22.49 -2.69
CA PHE A 386 -13.23 -21.99 -3.75
C PHE A 386 -12.29 -23.06 -4.32
N LEU A 387 -11.97 -24.09 -3.54
CA LEU A 387 -11.05 -25.18 -3.94
C LEU A 387 -11.77 -26.32 -4.65
N SER A 388 -13.08 -26.53 -4.40
CA SER A 388 -13.83 -27.65 -4.94
C SER A 388 -14.43 -27.27 -6.29
N PRO A 389 -14.06 -27.92 -7.41
CA PRO A 389 -14.77 -27.77 -8.66
C PRO A 389 -16.18 -28.30 -8.46
N LYS A 390 -17.18 -27.43 -8.40
CA LYS A 390 -18.59 -27.83 -8.29
C LYS A 390 -18.96 -28.72 -9.46
N LYS A 391 -19.38 -29.97 -9.19
CA LYS A 391 -20.20 -30.75 -10.11
C LYS A 391 -21.38 -29.87 -10.54
N ARG A 392 -21.52 -29.69 -11.85
CA ARG A 392 -22.61 -28.94 -12.44
C ARG A 392 -23.97 -29.52 -12.01
N ASN A 393 -24.66 -28.86 -11.06
CA ASN A 393 -26.10 -28.97 -10.94
C ASN A 393 -26.68 -27.73 -11.62
N THR A 394 -27.41 -27.96 -12.68
CA THR A 394 -28.17 -26.97 -13.44
C THR A 394 -29.19 -26.29 -12.54
N GLY A 395 -28.94 -25.06 -12.15
CA GLY A 395 -29.85 -24.24 -11.36
C GLY A 395 -29.16 -23.21 -10.49
N SER A 396 -29.05 -21.99 -10.96
CA SER A 396 -28.41 -20.81 -10.40
C SER A 396 -26.86 -20.82 -10.45
N GLU A 397 -26.32 -20.25 -11.52
CA GLU A 397 -24.89 -19.94 -11.63
C GLU A 397 -24.50 -18.85 -10.60
N ASN A 398 -23.78 -19.21 -9.57
CA ASN A 398 -23.17 -18.25 -8.67
C ASN A 398 -22.04 -17.51 -9.39
N ILE A 399 -21.99 -16.19 -9.24
CA ILE A 399 -20.98 -15.28 -9.84
C ILE A 399 -19.54 -15.77 -9.58
N VAL A 400 -19.32 -16.41 -8.44
CA VAL A 400 -18.01 -16.98 -8.03
C VAL A 400 -17.54 -18.12 -8.93
N SER A 401 -18.45 -18.98 -9.45
CA SER A 401 -18.07 -20.06 -10.36
C SER A 401 -17.63 -19.55 -11.74
N LYS A 402 -18.18 -18.42 -12.19
CA LYS A 402 -17.75 -17.74 -13.43
C LYS A 402 -16.34 -17.15 -13.32
N PHE A 403 -15.96 -16.65 -12.14
CA PHE A 403 -14.61 -16.11 -11.90
C PHE A 403 -13.54 -17.20 -11.91
N LEU A 404 -13.78 -18.35 -11.28
CA LEU A 404 -12.79 -19.44 -11.20
C LEU A 404 -12.55 -20.12 -12.55
N HIS A 405 -13.57 -20.30 -13.39
CA HIS A 405 -13.39 -20.85 -14.75
C HIS A 405 -12.52 -19.98 -15.66
N HIS A 406 -12.50 -18.67 -15.43
CA HIS A 406 -11.70 -17.74 -16.24
C HIS A 406 -10.21 -17.68 -15.84
N PHE A 407 -9.85 -18.28 -14.69
CA PHE A 407 -8.48 -18.22 -14.15
C PHE A 407 -7.73 -19.57 -14.20
N TYR A 408 -8.39 -20.67 -14.47
CA TYR A 408 -7.81 -22.01 -14.46
C TYR A 408 -7.92 -22.79 -15.78
N ASP A 409 -8.57 -22.22 -16.80
CA ASP A 409 -8.48 -22.62 -18.23
C ASP A 409 -7.48 -21.67 -18.95
#